data_55c36dcffa2940f69dae6bf6b4f1e1c2
#
_entry.id   55c36dcffa2940f69dae6bf6b4f1e1c2
#
_cell.length_a   1.000
_cell.length_b   1.000
_cell.length_c   1.000
_cell.angle_alpha   90.00
_cell.angle_beta   90.00
_cell.angle_gamma   90.00
#
_symmetry.space_group_name_H-M   'P 1'
#
loop_
_entity.id
_entity.type
_entity.pdbx_description
1 polymer ?
#
loop_
_entity_poly.entity_id
_entity_poly.type
_entity_poly.pdbx_seq_one_letter_code
_entity_poly.pdbx_strand_id
1 'polypeptide(L)'
;NGMKTLSLSTQYQTSIIMTKILIAIFLGGGTGSVLRYCAQMALHERIVPYSFPWATFAVNIIGSFLIGLFYALSARFNLSTEVRMLLTTGLCGGFTTFSTFSNDGLMLIKQGFYGLFALYTLLSILLGFFAVLGGSILGKTF
;
A
#
# COMPACT_ATOMS: atom_id res chain seq x y z
N ASN A 1 28.05 -7.69 -36.84
CA ASN A 1 27.52 -6.35 -36.49
C ASN A 1 26.02 -6.41 -36.10
N GLY A 2 25.16 -7.22 -36.72
CA GLY A 2 23.72 -7.29 -36.43
C GLY A 2 23.36 -7.73 -35.02
N MET A 3 24.11 -8.63 -34.41
CA MET A 3 23.85 -9.13 -33.06
C MET A 3 24.13 -8.08 -31.96
N LYS A 4 25.14 -7.23 -32.15
CA LYS A 4 25.47 -6.13 -31.22
C LYS A 4 24.43 -5.00 -31.29
N THR A 5 23.92 -4.67 -32.44
CA THR A 5 22.91 -3.63 -32.63
C THR A 5 21.54 -4.06 -32.05
N LEU A 6 21.15 -5.32 -32.21
CA LEU A 6 19.96 -5.89 -31.55
C LEU A 6 20.07 -5.87 -30.01
N SER A 7 21.23 -6.21 -29.48
CA SER A 7 21.51 -6.15 -28.01
C SER A 7 21.41 -4.71 -27.47
N LEU A 8 21.95 -3.73 -28.18
CA LEU A 8 21.90 -2.32 -27.77
C LEU A 8 20.48 -1.76 -27.83
N SER A 9 19.69 -2.08 -28.86
CA SER A 9 18.31 -1.64 -28.96
C SER A 9 17.42 -2.24 -27.86
N THR A 10 17.61 -3.51 -27.52
CA THR A 10 16.90 -4.18 -26.41
C THR A 10 17.25 -3.56 -25.07
N GLN A 11 18.53 -3.27 -24.83
CA GLN A 11 18.98 -2.63 -23.59
C GLN A 11 18.41 -1.21 -23.45
N TYR A 12 18.34 -0.44 -24.53
CA TYR A 12 17.74 0.90 -24.55
C TYR A 12 16.25 0.86 -24.26
N GLN A 13 15.49 -0.07 -24.88
CA GLN A 13 14.06 -0.26 -24.62
C GLN A 13 13.80 -0.64 -23.16
N THR A 14 14.59 -1.55 -22.58
CA THR A 14 14.50 -1.94 -21.17
C THR A 14 14.72 -0.73 -20.25
N SER A 15 15.70 0.12 -20.55
CA SER A 15 15.99 1.32 -19.77
C SER A 15 14.82 2.31 -19.77
N ILE A 16 14.18 2.53 -20.93
CA ILE A 16 13.00 3.41 -21.03
C ILE A 16 11.83 2.87 -20.22
N ILE A 17 11.55 1.57 -20.31
CA ILE A 17 10.46 0.94 -19.56
C ILE A 17 10.72 1.05 -18.05
N MET A 18 11.94 0.77 -17.60
CA MET A 18 12.33 0.92 -16.20
C MET A 18 12.15 2.36 -15.70
N THR A 19 12.56 3.35 -16.49
CA THR A 19 12.38 4.77 -16.13
C THR A 19 10.90 5.13 -15.96
N LYS A 20 10.03 4.69 -16.86
CA LYS A 20 8.58 4.92 -16.77
C LYS A 20 7.99 4.29 -15.51
N ILE A 21 8.39 3.07 -15.17
CA ILE A 21 7.97 2.37 -13.96
C ILE A 21 8.41 3.12 -12.70
N LEU A 22 9.65 3.59 -12.63
CA LEU A 22 10.17 4.34 -11.49
C LEU A 22 9.42 5.66 -11.30
N ILE A 23 9.13 6.39 -12.38
CA ILE A 23 8.31 7.62 -12.32
C ILE A 23 6.89 7.30 -11.83
N ALA A 24 6.28 6.23 -12.33
CA ALA A 24 4.95 5.80 -11.90
C ALA A 24 4.90 5.47 -10.39
N ILE A 25 5.89 4.71 -9.90
CA ILE A 25 6.03 4.39 -8.47
C ILE A 25 6.25 5.65 -7.64
N PHE A 26 7.08 6.58 -8.09
CA PHE A 26 7.36 7.84 -7.39
C PHE A 26 6.09 8.70 -7.26
N LEU A 27 5.35 8.89 -8.36
CA LEU A 27 4.11 9.67 -8.36
C LEU A 27 3.02 9.00 -7.49
N GLY A 28 2.83 7.69 -7.66
CA GLY A 28 1.90 6.93 -6.83
C GLY A 28 2.28 6.95 -5.35
N GLY A 29 3.56 6.74 -5.03
CA GLY A 29 4.08 6.70 -3.67
C GLY A 29 3.97 8.05 -2.95
N GLY A 30 4.31 9.13 -3.62
CA GLY A 30 4.13 10.49 -3.13
C GLY A 30 2.66 10.78 -2.84
N THR A 31 1.77 10.49 -3.79
CA THR A 31 0.32 10.65 -3.63
C THR A 31 -0.22 9.79 -2.48
N GLY A 32 0.17 8.52 -2.41
CA GLY A 32 -0.24 7.61 -1.34
C GLY A 32 0.19 8.10 0.04
N SER A 33 1.42 8.58 0.17
CA SER A 33 1.95 9.12 1.44
C SER A 33 1.22 10.38 1.88
N VAL A 34 0.89 11.29 0.96
CA VAL A 34 0.08 12.49 1.26
C VAL A 34 -1.32 12.10 1.69
N LEU A 35 -1.99 11.19 0.97
CA LEU A 35 -3.33 10.71 1.34
C LEU A 35 -3.34 10.04 2.71
N ARG A 36 -2.33 9.23 3.03
CA ARG A 36 -2.15 8.65 4.37
C ARG A 36 -2.06 9.74 5.43
N TYR A 37 -1.22 10.75 5.21
CA TYR A 37 -1.05 11.84 6.16
C TYR A 37 -2.38 12.57 6.41
N CYS A 38 -3.11 12.93 5.35
CA CYS A 38 -4.43 13.55 5.45
C CYS A 38 -5.43 12.67 6.20
N ALA A 39 -5.48 11.36 5.91
CA ALA A 39 -6.35 10.42 6.60
C ALA A 39 -6.00 10.29 8.08
N GLN A 40 -4.71 10.25 8.41
CA GLN A 40 -4.25 10.22 9.80
C GLN A 40 -4.61 11.51 10.54
N MET A 41 -4.46 12.68 9.94
CA MET A 41 -4.88 13.94 10.55
C MET A 41 -6.40 13.99 10.79
N ALA A 42 -7.19 13.62 9.80
CA ALA A 42 -8.65 13.63 9.92
C ALA A 42 -9.18 12.67 10.99
N LEU A 43 -8.51 11.55 11.21
CA LEU A 43 -8.86 10.56 12.23
C LEU A 43 -8.26 10.91 13.60
N HIS A 44 -7.10 11.57 13.64
CA HIS A 44 -6.42 11.89 14.89
C HIS A 44 -7.17 12.93 15.73
N GLU A 45 -7.82 13.91 15.09
CA GLU A 45 -8.64 14.94 15.78
C GLU A 45 -9.84 14.35 16.55
N ARG A 46 -10.21 13.12 16.28
CA ARG A 46 -11.37 12.41 16.89
C ARG A 46 -10.98 11.40 17.97
N ILE A 47 -9.69 11.24 18.26
CA ILE A 47 -9.21 10.15 19.13
C ILE A 47 -8.72 10.71 20.46
N VAL A 48 -9.31 10.18 21.55
CA VAL A 48 -8.91 10.42 22.94
C VAL A 48 -7.48 9.89 23.17
N PRO A 49 -6.60 10.60 23.88
CA PRO A 49 -5.30 10.07 24.29
C PRO A 49 -5.44 8.68 24.96
N TYR A 50 -4.56 7.75 24.62
CA TYR A 50 -4.51 6.37 25.17
C TYR A 50 -5.56 5.39 24.60
N SER A 51 -6.03 5.60 23.36
CA SER A 51 -6.97 4.71 22.70
C SER A 51 -6.30 3.83 21.62
N PHE A 52 -7.07 2.91 21.07
CA PHE A 52 -6.70 2.08 19.92
C PHE A 52 -6.22 2.96 18.74
N PRO A 53 -5.12 2.61 18.03
CA PRO A 53 -4.55 3.42 16.94
C PRO A 53 -5.40 3.37 15.65
N TRP A 54 -6.61 3.95 15.71
CA TRP A 54 -7.60 3.87 14.62
C TRP A 54 -7.11 4.42 13.30
N ALA A 55 -6.32 5.49 13.32
CA ALA A 55 -5.82 6.12 12.10
C ALA A 55 -4.91 5.18 11.30
N THR A 56 -3.89 4.62 11.95
CA THR A 56 -2.97 3.66 11.34
C THR A 56 -3.70 2.37 10.95
N PHE A 57 -4.59 1.88 11.81
CA PHE A 57 -5.40 0.70 11.54
C PHE A 57 -6.24 0.89 10.27
N ALA A 58 -7.00 1.98 10.18
CA ALA A 58 -7.88 2.24 9.04
C ALA A 58 -7.11 2.37 7.72
N VAL A 59 -6.01 3.12 7.67
CA VAL A 59 -5.22 3.26 6.43
C VAL A 59 -4.63 1.94 5.98
N ASN A 60 -4.18 1.09 6.91
CA ASN A 60 -3.65 -0.21 6.57
C ASN A 60 -4.73 -1.17 6.07
N ILE A 61 -5.92 -1.20 6.66
CA ILE A 61 -7.05 -2.03 6.19
C ILE A 61 -7.57 -1.55 4.83
N ILE A 62 -7.78 -0.24 4.67
CA ILE A 62 -8.24 0.33 3.38
C ILE A 62 -7.19 0.07 2.29
N GLY A 63 -5.91 0.33 2.56
CA GLY A 63 -4.84 0.08 1.61
C GLY A 63 -4.67 -1.40 1.26
N SER A 64 -4.89 -2.30 2.23
CA SER A 64 -4.91 -3.75 2.02
C SER A 64 -6.07 -4.18 1.10
N PHE A 65 -7.25 -3.60 1.27
CA PHE A 65 -8.38 -3.83 0.36
C PHE A 65 -8.07 -3.33 -1.05
N LEU A 66 -7.56 -2.10 -1.16
CA LEU A 66 -7.24 -1.48 -2.45
C LEU A 66 -6.15 -2.25 -3.21
N ILE A 67 -5.12 -2.76 -2.54
CA ILE A 67 -4.07 -3.52 -3.23
C ILE A 67 -4.62 -4.82 -3.82
N GLY A 68 -5.49 -5.54 -3.09
CA GLY A 68 -6.17 -6.72 -3.60
C GLY A 68 -7.05 -6.40 -4.81
N LEU A 69 -7.82 -5.31 -4.73
CA LEU A 69 -8.67 -4.82 -5.81
C LEU A 69 -7.85 -4.46 -7.06
N PHE A 70 -6.79 -3.68 -6.91
CA PHE A 70 -5.98 -3.22 -8.04
C PHE A 70 -5.22 -4.35 -8.73
N TYR A 71 -4.73 -5.35 -8.00
CA TYR A 71 -4.14 -6.54 -8.64
C TYR A 71 -5.17 -7.30 -9.46
N ALA A 72 -6.38 -7.50 -8.95
CA ALA A 72 -7.45 -8.20 -9.66
C ALA A 72 -7.91 -7.42 -10.92
N LEU A 73 -8.13 -6.12 -10.80
CA LEU A 73 -8.50 -5.25 -11.92
C LEU A 73 -7.38 -5.18 -12.97
N SER A 74 -6.12 -5.11 -12.54
CA SER A 74 -4.96 -5.08 -13.45
C SER A 74 -4.86 -6.34 -14.30
N ALA A 75 -5.14 -7.50 -13.70
CA ALA A 75 -5.16 -8.77 -14.41
C ALA A 75 -6.36 -8.86 -15.38
N ARG A 76 -7.53 -8.41 -14.93
CA ARG A 76 -8.77 -8.48 -15.72
C ARG A 76 -8.75 -7.56 -16.94
N PHE A 77 -8.30 -6.32 -16.77
CA PHE A 77 -8.30 -5.30 -17.83
C PHE A 77 -6.96 -5.20 -18.57
N ASN A 78 -6.03 -6.12 -18.33
CA ASN A 78 -4.69 -6.13 -18.93
C ASN A 78 -4.00 -4.75 -18.84
N LEU A 79 -4.05 -4.12 -17.65
CA LEU A 79 -3.43 -2.82 -17.46
C LEU A 79 -1.92 -2.88 -17.71
N SER A 80 -1.36 -1.81 -18.26
CA SER A 80 0.08 -1.72 -18.46
C SER A 80 0.84 -1.87 -17.15
N THR A 81 2.10 -2.32 -17.23
CA THR A 81 2.94 -2.51 -16.04
C THR A 81 3.11 -1.21 -15.26
N GLU A 82 3.22 -0.07 -15.95
CA GLU A 82 3.36 1.24 -15.35
C GLU A 82 2.13 1.61 -14.51
N VAL A 83 0.92 1.43 -15.05
CA VAL A 83 -0.34 1.71 -14.33
C VAL A 83 -0.48 0.79 -13.14
N ARG A 84 -0.19 -0.50 -13.30
CA ARG A 84 -0.23 -1.45 -12.19
C ARG A 84 0.74 -1.04 -11.09
N MET A 85 1.99 -0.70 -11.42
CA MET A 85 3.00 -0.28 -10.44
C MET A 85 2.67 1.05 -9.77
N LEU A 86 2.06 1.99 -10.50
CA LEU A 86 1.56 3.25 -9.93
C LEU A 86 0.51 2.99 -8.84
N LEU A 87 -0.45 2.11 -9.11
CA LEU A 87 -1.57 1.83 -8.19
C LEU A 87 -1.15 0.93 -7.02
N THR A 88 -0.38 -0.14 -7.28
CA THR A 88 -0.04 -1.13 -6.25
C THR A 88 1.19 -0.72 -5.45
N THR A 89 2.37 -0.72 -6.06
CA THR A 89 3.64 -0.40 -5.39
C THR A 89 3.71 1.07 -5.00
N GLY A 90 3.25 1.97 -5.87
CA GLY A 90 3.21 3.41 -5.60
C GLY A 90 2.11 3.75 -4.60
N LEU A 91 0.88 3.89 -5.06
CA LEU A 91 -0.23 4.42 -4.27
C LEU A 91 -0.50 3.61 -3.00
N CYS A 92 -0.76 2.31 -3.11
CA CYS A 92 -1.02 1.48 -1.94
C CYS A 92 0.20 1.35 -1.04
N GLY A 93 1.41 1.20 -1.61
CA GLY A 93 2.66 1.13 -0.84
C GLY A 93 2.97 2.42 -0.09
N GLY A 94 2.69 3.60 -0.67
CA GLY A 94 2.80 4.88 0.00
C GLY A 94 1.69 5.14 1.04
N PHE A 95 0.48 4.65 0.78
CA PHE A 95 -0.67 4.82 1.66
C PHE A 95 -0.60 3.97 2.93
N THR A 96 -0.21 2.70 2.83
CA THR A 96 -0.05 1.79 3.99
C THR A 96 1.26 2.05 4.73
N THR A 97 1.34 1.64 6.00
CA THR A 97 2.55 1.87 6.81
C THR A 97 2.77 0.81 7.87
N PHE A 98 3.83 0.04 7.72
CA PHE A 98 4.27 -0.91 8.74
C PHE A 98 5.08 -0.24 9.86
N SER A 99 5.85 0.80 9.53
CA SER A 99 6.68 1.52 10.52
C SER A 99 5.84 2.25 11.55
N THR A 100 4.76 2.92 11.14
CA THR A 100 3.82 3.57 12.07
C THR A 100 3.08 2.52 12.91
N PHE A 101 2.62 1.43 12.30
CA PHE A 101 2.02 0.29 13.03
C PHE A 101 2.95 -0.24 14.13
N SER A 102 4.23 -0.43 13.82
CA SER A 102 5.22 -0.91 14.79
C SER A 102 5.47 0.10 15.91
N ASN A 103 5.54 1.39 15.56
CA ASN A 103 5.70 2.46 16.55
C ASN A 103 4.48 2.58 17.48
N ASP A 104 3.27 2.52 16.95
CA ASP A 104 2.04 2.54 17.74
C ASP A 104 2.00 1.36 18.72
N GLY A 105 2.37 0.17 18.25
CA GLY A 105 2.49 -1.02 19.09
C GLY A 105 3.51 -0.84 20.22
N LEU A 106 4.69 -0.28 19.92
CA LEU A 106 5.69 0.02 20.92
C LEU A 106 5.21 1.03 21.97
N MET A 107 4.45 2.05 21.53
CA MET A 107 3.88 3.04 22.46
C MET A 107 2.84 2.43 23.38
N LEU A 108 1.98 1.52 22.90
CA LEU A 108 1.04 0.78 23.73
C LEU A 108 1.75 -0.08 24.79
N ILE A 109 2.82 -0.77 24.41
CA ILE A 109 3.64 -1.55 25.35
C ILE A 109 4.28 -0.67 26.41
N LYS A 110 4.91 0.46 26.01
CA LYS A 110 5.55 1.41 26.96
C LYS A 110 4.57 2.01 27.94
N GLN A 111 3.30 2.14 27.58
CA GLN A 111 2.23 2.64 28.44
C GLN A 111 1.56 1.54 29.28
N GLY A 112 1.99 0.28 29.16
CA GLY A 112 1.44 -0.84 29.90
C GLY A 112 0.13 -1.43 29.32
N PHE A 113 -0.31 -0.99 28.15
CA PHE A 113 -1.55 -1.46 27.50
C PHE A 113 -1.33 -2.74 26.67
N TYR A 114 -0.79 -3.78 27.30
CA TYR A 114 -0.44 -5.05 26.64
C TYR A 114 -1.62 -5.73 25.93
N GLY A 115 -2.82 -5.72 26.56
CA GLY A 115 -4.03 -6.29 25.96
C GLY A 115 -4.45 -5.53 24.69
N LEU A 116 -4.37 -4.21 24.71
CA LEU A 116 -4.69 -3.38 23.56
C LEU A 116 -3.67 -3.56 22.42
N PHE A 117 -2.38 -3.71 22.78
CA PHE A 117 -1.32 -4.05 21.81
C PHE A 117 -1.61 -5.40 21.13
N ALA A 118 -1.94 -6.44 21.91
CA ALA A 118 -2.26 -7.75 21.36
C ALA A 118 -3.49 -7.70 20.44
N LEU A 119 -4.55 -7.01 20.86
CA LEU A 119 -5.76 -6.81 20.06
C LEU A 119 -5.48 -6.05 18.76
N TYR A 120 -4.74 -4.93 18.83
CA TYR A 120 -4.36 -4.12 17.70
C TYR A 120 -3.57 -4.92 16.67
N THR A 121 -2.55 -5.68 17.13
CA THR A 121 -1.71 -6.51 16.27
C THR A 121 -2.52 -7.63 15.61
N LEU A 122 -3.31 -8.36 16.38
CA LEU A 122 -4.12 -9.47 15.88
C LEU A 122 -5.16 -9.01 14.85
N LEU A 123 -5.91 -7.95 15.18
CA LEU A 123 -6.91 -7.39 14.27
C LEU A 123 -6.28 -6.83 12.99
N SER A 124 -5.13 -6.15 13.09
CA SER A 124 -4.43 -5.60 11.93
C SER A 124 -4.01 -6.70 10.95
N ILE A 125 -3.49 -7.82 11.46
CA ILE A 125 -3.06 -8.96 10.63
C ILE A 125 -4.26 -9.66 10.01
N LEU A 126 -5.26 -10.04 10.82
CA LEU A 126 -6.41 -10.81 10.35
C LEU A 126 -7.26 -9.99 9.37
N LEU A 127 -7.67 -8.78 9.78
CA LEU A 127 -8.52 -7.95 8.93
C LEU A 127 -7.77 -7.41 7.71
N GLY A 128 -6.45 -7.17 7.81
CA GLY A 128 -5.61 -6.84 6.66
C GLY A 128 -5.61 -7.95 5.61
N PHE A 129 -5.42 -9.20 6.03
CA PHE A 129 -5.49 -10.35 5.13
C PHE A 129 -6.87 -10.51 4.48
N PHE A 130 -7.96 -10.44 5.27
CA PHE A 130 -9.32 -10.53 4.73
C PHE A 130 -9.67 -9.34 3.83
N ALA A 131 -9.14 -8.16 4.10
CA ALA A 131 -9.31 -6.99 3.24
C ALA A 131 -8.67 -7.19 1.86
N VAL A 132 -7.43 -7.72 1.78
CA VAL A 132 -6.79 -8.09 0.50
C VAL A 132 -7.64 -9.12 -0.25
N LEU A 133 -8.11 -10.15 0.45
CA LEU A 133 -8.95 -11.19 -0.15
C LEU A 133 -10.27 -10.60 -0.68
N GLY A 134 -10.96 -9.79 0.12
CA GLY A 134 -12.20 -9.12 -0.26
C GLY A 134 -12.02 -8.20 -1.48
N GLY A 135 -10.97 -7.38 -1.50
CA GLY A 135 -10.63 -6.55 -2.65
C GLY A 135 -10.34 -7.37 -3.91
N SER A 136 -9.60 -8.47 -3.76
CA SER A 136 -9.31 -9.39 -4.87
C SER A 136 -10.57 -10.07 -5.42
N ILE A 137 -11.47 -10.50 -4.55
CA ILE A 137 -12.76 -11.09 -4.97
C ILE A 137 -13.59 -10.06 -5.72
N LEU A 138 -13.76 -8.86 -5.13
CA LEU A 138 -14.53 -7.79 -5.74
C LEU A 138 -13.99 -7.41 -7.13
N GLY A 139 -12.68 -7.28 -7.29
CA GLY A 139 -12.06 -6.95 -8.57
C GLY A 139 -12.21 -8.03 -9.66
N LYS A 140 -12.55 -9.26 -9.28
CA LYS A 140 -12.87 -10.36 -10.22
C LYS A 140 -14.34 -10.37 -10.66
N THR A 141 -15.22 -9.73 -9.90
CA THR A 141 -16.68 -9.71 -10.21
C THR A 141 -17.05 -8.64 -11.20
N PHE A 142 -16.28 -7.56 -11.31
CA PHE A 142 -16.42 -6.54 -12.36
C PHE A 142 -15.89 -7.00 -13.72
#